data_d43a84d83fc64b7bc827a0a9508ba8da
#
_entry.id   d43a84d83fc64b7bc827a0a9508ba8da
#
_cell.length_a   1.000
_cell.length_b   1.000
_cell.length_c   1.000
_cell.angle_alpha   90.00
_cell.angle_beta   90.00
_cell.angle_gamma   90.00
#
_symmetry.space_group_name_H-M   'P 1'
#
loop_
_entity.id
_entity.type
_entity.pdbx_description
1 polymer ?
#
loop_
_entity_poly.entity_id
_entity_poly.type
_entity_poly.pdbx_seq_one_letter_code
_entity_poly.pdbx_strand_id
1 'polypeptide(L)'
;RTGPSRLFRSLGLSSDDATRGQHVRAEFYVPGYGWIPVDPSDVRRAISMEALSDRDSKLISLKKILFGVWEMNWIAFNLGTDIVLPGKNSAIPFMLMPQLENSGSRFDGGSSAAPQYSIRTRQVVL
;
A
#
# COMPACT_ATOMS: atom_id res chain seq x y z
N ARG A 1 4.54 -19.46 -14.51
CA ARG A 1 3.97 -18.82 -13.31
C ARG A 1 5.08 -18.55 -12.32
N THR A 2 5.58 -17.37 -12.29
CA THR A 2 6.42 -16.90 -11.20
C THR A 2 5.46 -16.43 -10.12
N GLY A 3 5.32 -17.18 -9.02
CA GLY A 3 4.73 -16.66 -7.80
C GLY A 3 5.49 -15.42 -7.36
N PRO A 4 4.98 -14.63 -6.39
CA PRO A 4 5.65 -13.43 -5.92
C PRO A 4 7.11 -13.76 -5.63
N SER A 5 8.01 -12.89 -6.08
CA SER A 5 9.44 -13.11 -5.90
C SER A 5 9.76 -13.33 -4.41
N ARG A 6 10.87 -14.00 -4.09
CA ARG A 6 11.29 -14.19 -2.69
C ARG A 6 11.38 -12.84 -1.95
N LEU A 7 11.74 -11.78 -2.68
CA LEU A 7 11.81 -10.43 -2.17
C LEU A 7 10.44 -9.94 -1.64
N PHE A 8 9.39 -10.09 -2.43
CA PHE A 8 8.04 -9.65 -2.02
C PHE A 8 7.45 -10.51 -0.91
N ARG A 9 7.79 -11.80 -0.84
CA ARG A 9 7.42 -12.65 0.31
C ARG A 9 8.10 -12.21 1.59
N SER A 10 9.38 -11.82 1.53
CA SER A 10 10.11 -11.32 2.70
C SER A 10 9.54 -10.00 3.22
N LEU A 11 8.86 -9.25 2.36
CA LEU A 11 8.15 -8.01 2.74
C LEU A 11 6.73 -8.26 3.27
N GLY A 12 6.30 -9.52 3.40
CA GLY A 12 4.96 -9.86 3.88
C GLY A 12 3.84 -9.54 2.90
N LEU A 13 4.16 -9.42 1.60
CA LEU A 13 3.22 -9.06 0.54
C LEU A 13 2.47 -10.27 -0.06
N SER A 14 2.63 -11.45 0.52
CA SER A 14 1.88 -12.66 0.15
C SER A 14 1.38 -13.37 1.41
N SER A 15 0.27 -12.92 1.92
CA SER A 15 -0.39 -13.52 3.09
C SER A 15 -1.85 -13.78 2.75
N ASP A 16 -2.39 -14.88 3.23
CA ASP A 16 -3.83 -15.16 3.15
C ASP A 16 -4.64 -14.14 3.96
N ASP A 17 -4.01 -13.49 4.93
CA ASP A 17 -4.57 -12.40 5.70
C ASP A 17 -3.90 -11.08 5.31
N ALA A 18 -4.61 -10.27 4.55
CA ALA A 18 -4.18 -8.95 4.09
C ALA A 18 -4.75 -7.80 4.97
N THR A 19 -5.31 -8.11 6.13
CA THR A 19 -5.97 -7.13 7.02
C THR A 19 -5.05 -5.98 7.42
N ARG A 20 -3.76 -6.25 7.56
CA ARG A 20 -2.72 -5.24 7.86
C ARG A 20 -1.82 -4.94 6.65
N GLY A 21 -2.27 -5.33 5.47
CA GLY A 21 -1.54 -5.15 4.21
C GLY A 21 -1.85 -3.85 3.50
N GLN A 22 -2.53 -2.90 4.16
CA GLN A 22 -2.82 -1.61 3.56
C GLN A 22 -1.54 -0.89 3.19
N HIS A 23 -1.57 -0.28 2.00
CA HIS A 23 -0.40 0.33 1.39
C HIS A 23 -0.80 1.54 0.55
N VAL A 24 0.06 2.53 0.51
CA VAL A 24 -0.09 3.71 -0.35
C VAL A 24 1.01 3.66 -1.40
N ARG A 25 0.61 3.77 -2.64
CA ARG A 25 1.50 3.84 -3.80
C ARG A 25 1.34 5.19 -4.48
N ALA A 26 2.32 5.59 -5.24
CA ALA A 26 2.32 6.87 -5.92
C ALA A 26 2.72 6.71 -7.40
N GLU A 27 2.29 7.67 -8.19
CA GLU A 27 2.74 7.86 -9.56
C GLU A 27 3.17 9.31 -9.73
N PHE A 28 4.13 9.56 -10.60
CA PHE A 28 4.46 10.89 -11.06
C PHE A 28 4.42 10.97 -12.57
N TYR A 29 3.99 12.11 -13.07
CA TYR A 29 3.85 12.30 -14.50
C TYR A 29 5.17 12.78 -15.14
N VAL A 30 5.56 12.13 -16.23
CA VAL A 30 6.72 12.52 -17.04
C VAL A 30 6.22 12.89 -18.44
N PRO A 31 6.40 14.14 -18.91
CA PRO A 31 6.02 14.54 -20.26
C PRO A 31 6.65 13.63 -21.31
N GLY A 32 5.82 13.13 -22.23
CA GLY A 32 6.23 12.20 -23.29
C GLY A 32 6.27 10.73 -22.90
N TYR A 33 6.18 10.40 -21.61
CA TYR A 33 6.20 9.01 -21.10
C TYR A 33 4.92 8.63 -20.36
N GLY A 34 4.21 9.60 -19.77
CA GLY A 34 3.00 9.35 -18.99
C GLY A 34 3.27 9.19 -17.50
N TRP A 35 2.38 8.46 -16.82
CA TRP A 35 2.48 8.20 -15.37
C TRP A 35 3.45 7.08 -15.08
N ILE A 36 4.43 7.37 -14.24
CA ILE A 36 5.47 6.44 -13.82
C ILE A 36 5.18 5.98 -12.39
N PRO A 37 4.95 4.68 -12.16
CA PRO A 37 4.69 4.15 -10.84
C PRO A 37 5.94 4.14 -9.97
N VAL A 38 5.78 4.45 -8.68
CA VAL A 38 6.85 4.36 -7.67
C VAL A 38 6.31 3.84 -6.36
N ASP A 39 7.13 3.10 -5.64
CA ASP A 39 6.78 2.57 -4.32
C ASP A 39 7.85 2.87 -3.27
N PRO A 40 7.93 4.12 -2.81
CA PRO A 40 8.85 4.50 -1.75
C PRO A 40 8.50 3.88 -0.40
N SER A 41 7.25 3.49 -0.19
CA SER A 41 6.79 2.88 1.06
C SER A 41 7.36 1.49 1.26
N ASP A 42 7.36 0.65 0.23
CA ASP A 42 7.98 -0.67 0.29
C ASP A 42 9.51 -0.60 0.41
N VAL A 43 10.14 0.39 -0.23
CA VAL A 43 11.57 0.67 -0.01
C VAL A 43 11.84 0.97 1.46
N ARG A 44 11.06 1.88 2.06
CA ARG A 44 11.20 2.26 3.48
C ARG A 44 10.92 1.08 4.41
N ARG A 45 9.93 0.26 4.10
CA ARG A 45 9.60 -0.95 4.85
C ARG A 45 10.77 -1.94 4.85
N ALA A 46 11.39 -2.19 3.70
CA ALA A 46 12.55 -3.06 3.60
C ALA A 46 13.72 -2.55 4.45
N ILE A 47 14.01 -1.24 4.41
CA ILE A 47 15.02 -0.61 5.26
C ILE A 47 14.73 -0.88 6.74
N SER A 48 13.50 -0.67 7.18
CA SER A 48 13.12 -0.84 8.60
C SER A 48 13.15 -2.29 9.06
N MET A 49 12.72 -3.23 8.21
CA MET A 49 12.64 -4.64 8.57
C MET A 49 14.00 -5.34 8.61
N GLU A 50 14.92 -4.93 7.76
CA GLU A 50 16.20 -5.60 7.57
C GLU A 50 17.40 -4.73 7.98
N ALA A 51 17.15 -3.56 8.56
CA ALA A 51 18.16 -2.57 8.97
C ALA A 51 19.17 -2.25 7.84
N LEU A 52 18.67 -2.12 6.59
CA LEU A 52 19.50 -1.88 5.43
C LEU A 52 20.10 -0.48 5.43
N SER A 53 21.36 -0.38 5.07
CA SER A 53 22.05 0.90 4.82
C SER A 53 21.91 1.29 3.34
N ASP A 54 22.18 2.56 3.04
CA ASP A 54 22.13 3.05 1.65
C ASP A 54 23.17 2.41 0.71
N ARG A 55 24.18 1.72 1.27
CA ARG A 55 25.21 1.01 0.52
C ARG A 55 24.87 -0.46 0.26
N ASP A 56 23.81 -0.98 0.84
CA ASP A 56 23.42 -2.37 0.64
C ASP A 56 22.97 -2.61 -0.80
N SER A 57 23.57 -3.60 -1.43
CA SER A 57 23.23 -3.99 -2.81
C SER A 57 21.77 -4.40 -2.97
N LYS A 58 21.17 -4.99 -1.92
CA LYS A 58 19.76 -5.34 -1.87
C LYS A 58 18.88 -4.09 -1.93
N LEU A 59 19.21 -3.05 -1.16
CA LEU A 59 18.46 -1.80 -1.16
C LEU A 59 18.60 -1.06 -2.49
N ILE A 60 19.79 -1.03 -3.06
CA ILE A 60 20.05 -0.42 -4.37
C ILE A 60 19.21 -1.12 -5.45
N SER A 61 19.17 -2.45 -5.44
CA SER A 61 18.38 -3.24 -6.38
C SER A 61 16.88 -3.00 -6.18
N LEU A 62 16.40 -2.95 -4.93
CA LEU A 62 15.02 -2.69 -4.60
C LEU A 62 14.56 -1.30 -5.09
N LYS A 63 15.35 -0.26 -4.84
CA LYS A 63 15.08 1.10 -5.33
C LYS A 63 14.95 1.14 -6.86
N LYS A 64 15.80 0.40 -7.58
CA LYS A 64 15.72 0.31 -9.04
C LYS A 64 14.46 -0.43 -9.53
N ILE A 65 14.09 -1.52 -8.87
CA ILE A 65 12.91 -2.31 -9.25
C ILE A 65 11.62 -1.54 -8.99
N LEU A 66 11.51 -0.88 -7.83
CA LEU A 66 10.30 -0.16 -7.41
C LEU A 66 10.24 1.28 -7.96
N PHE A 67 11.13 1.62 -8.88
CA PHE A 67 11.07 2.85 -9.67
C PHE A 67 10.66 2.51 -11.12
N GLY A 68 9.41 2.74 -11.45
CA GLY A 68 8.84 2.42 -12.75
C GLY A 68 7.95 1.17 -12.78
N VAL A 69 7.88 0.42 -11.67
CA VAL A 69 7.04 -0.78 -11.54
C VAL A 69 6.47 -0.88 -10.14
N TRP A 70 5.22 -1.32 -10.02
CA TRP A 70 4.65 -1.81 -8.77
C TRP A 70 4.68 -3.33 -8.72
N GLU A 71 4.71 -3.87 -7.51
CA GLU A 71 4.40 -5.28 -7.29
C GLU A 71 2.96 -5.57 -7.73
N MET A 72 2.74 -6.69 -8.43
CA MET A 72 1.49 -6.95 -9.16
C MET A 72 0.36 -7.56 -8.32
N ASN A 73 0.64 -8.01 -7.09
CA ASN A 73 -0.36 -8.66 -6.22
C ASN A 73 -1.03 -7.64 -5.29
N TRP A 74 -1.86 -6.79 -5.84
CA TRP A 74 -2.58 -5.77 -5.09
C TRP A 74 -3.94 -5.46 -5.69
N ILE A 75 -4.81 -4.87 -4.88
CA ILE A 75 -6.13 -4.38 -5.28
C ILE A 75 -6.24 -2.93 -4.81
N ALA A 76 -6.56 -2.02 -5.73
CA ALA A 76 -6.85 -0.64 -5.38
C ALA A 76 -8.22 -0.52 -4.73
N PHE A 77 -8.29 0.04 -3.53
CA PHE A 77 -9.56 0.40 -2.88
C PHE A 77 -10.01 1.82 -3.23
N ASN A 78 -9.08 2.71 -3.49
CA ASN A 78 -9.36 4.08 -3.90
C ASN A 78 -8.15 4.68 -4.64
N LEU A 79 -8.40 5.74 -5.36
CA LEU A 79 -7.40 6.54 -6.05
C LEU A 79 -7.64 8.00 -5.70
N GLY A 80 -6.57 8.74 -5.48
CA GLY A 80 -6.61 10.18 -5.28
C GLY A 80 -6.27 10.64 -3.88
N THR A 81 -6.31 11.96 -3.72
CA THR A 81 -6.09 12.70 -2.49
C THR A 81 -7.30 13.57 -2.19
N ASP A 82 -7.37 14.10 -0.98
CA ASP A 82 -8.42 15.02 -0.56
C ASP A 82 -9.84 14.46 -0.79
N ILE A 83 -10.02 13.20 -0.39
CA ILE A 83 -11.26 12.45 -0.60
C ILE A 83 -12.34 13.00 0.32
N VAL A 84 -13.42 13.50 -0.27
CA VAL A 84 -14.61 13.94 0.47
C VAL A 84 -15.63 12.81 0.46
N LEU A 85 -15.95 12.28 1.64
CA LEU A 85 -16.98 11.24 1.77
C LEU A 85 -18.38 11.84 1.64
N PRO A 86 -19.36 11.07 1.15
CA PRO A 86 -20.76 11.53 1.05
C PRO A 86 -21.28 12.10 2.38
N GLY A 87 -21.89 13.27 2.32
CA GLY A 87 -22.44 13.96 3.50
C GLY A 87 -21.41 14.62 4.42
N LYS A 88 -20.15 14.78 3.95
CA LYS A 88 -19.05 15.42 4.70
C LYS A 88 -18.55 16.67 3.99
N ASN A 89 -18.07 17.62 4.80
CA ASN A 89 -17.43 18.85 4.32
C ASN A 89 -15.90 18.86 4.52
N SER A 90 -15.36 17.81 5.17
CA SER A 90 -13.92 17.69 5.40
C SER A 90 -13.32 16.64 4.49
N ALA A 91 -12.19 16.98 3.87
CA ALA A 91 -11.42 16.07 3.07
C ALA A 91 -10.55 15.15 3.95
N ILE A 92 -10.33 13.94 3.45
CA ILE A 92 -9.33 12.99 3.96
C ILE A 92 -8.16 13.06 2.99
N PRO A 93 -6.93 13.37 3.44
CA PRO A 93 -5.78 13.49 2.55
C PRO A 93 -5.56 12.23 1.69
N PHE A 94 -5.74 11.06 2.27
CA PHE A 94 -5.80 9.76 1.60
C PHE A 94 -6.52 8.76 2.50
N MET A 95 -7.17 7.77 1.90
CA MET A 95 -7.91 6.75 2.65
C MET A 95 -7.14 5.42 2.64
N LEU A 96 -6.34 5.20 3.67
CA LEU A 96 -5.55 3.99 3.85
C LEU A 96 -6.33 2.87 4.54
N MET A 97 -7.25 3.21 5.43
CA MET A 97 -8.01 2.28 6.25
C MET A 97 -9.51 2.58 6.13
N PRO A 98 -10.38 1.58 6.41
CA PRO A 98 -11.81 1.82 6.53
C PRO A 98 -12.12 2.96 7.50
N GLN A 99 -13.07 3.79 7.14
CA GLN A 99 -13.50 4.93 7.94
C GLN A 99 -14.90 4.68 8.47
N LEU A 100 -15.12 5.00 9.73
CA LEU A 100 -16.41 5.02 10.36
C LEU A 100 -16.68 6.39 10.96
N GLU A 101 -17.89 6.85 10.88
CA GLU A 101 -18.34 8.02 11.63
C GLU A 101 -19.62 7.69 12.39
N ASN A 102 -19.64 8.05 13.66
CA ASN A 102 -20.80 7.91 14.52
C ASN A 102 -20.95 9.17 15.37
N SER A 103 -22.15 9.79 15.33
CA SER A 103 -22.48 10.97 16.15
C SER A 103 -21.46 12.12 16.06
N GLY A 104 -20.92 12.36 14.87
CA GLY A 104 -19.91 13.39 14.62
C GLY A 104 -18.48 13.03 15.01
N SER A 105 -18.26 11.88 15.63
CA SER A 105 -16.91 11.34 15.89
C SER A 105 -16.49 10.43 14.76
N ARG A 106 -15.23 10.60 14.33
CA ARG A 106 -14.64 9.81 13.26
C ARG A 106 -13.64 8.81 13.81
N PHE A 107 -13.72 7.59 13.33
CA PHE A 107 -12.84 6.49 13.67
C PHE A 107 -12.24 5.92 12.38
N ASP A 108 -10.96 5.69 12.35
CA ASP A 108 -10.28 4.94 11.31
C ASP A 108 -9.95 3.52 11.79
N GLY A 109 -9.63 2.63 10.87
CA GLY A 109 -9.34 1.24 11.16
C GLY A 109 -8.13 0.99 12.07
N GLY A 110 -7.36 2.02 12.41
CA GLY A 110 -6.27 1.98 13.38
C GLY A 110 -6.69 2.30 14.82
N SER A 111 -7.91 2.83 15.01
CA SER A 111 -8.45 3.14 16.33
C SER A 111 -8.96 1.89 17.05
N SER A 112 -8.73 1.79 18.37
CA SER A 112 -9.29 0.71 19.19
C SER A 112 -10.83 0.73 19.25
N ALA A 113 -11.45 1.87 18.96
CA ALA A 113 -12.90 2.06 18.88
C ALA A 113 -13.45 1.81 17.47
N ALA A 114 -12.59 1.53 16.49
CA ALA A 114 -13.02 1.26 15.12
C ALA A 114 -13.71 -0.11 15.00
N PRO A 115 -14.60 -0.26 13.99
CA PRO A 115 -15.16 -1.56 13.71
C PRO A 115 -14.08 -2.56 13.33
N GLN A 116 -14.22 -3.77 13.84
CA GLN A 116 -13.33 -4.86 13.47
C GLN A 116 -13.62 -5.27 12.02
N TYR A 117 -12.57 -5.43 11.23
CA TYR A 117 -12.66 -5.91 9.86
C TYR A 117 -11.53 -6.90 9.57
N SER A 118 -11.72 -7.72 8.56
CA SER A 118 -10.66 -8.58 8.03
C SER A 118 -10.70 -8.60 6.51
N ILE A 119 -9.51 -8.65 5.91
CA ILE A 119 -9.32 -8.80 4.46
C ILE A 119 -8.61 -10.13 4.23
N ARG A 120 -9.28 -11.05 3.52
CA ARG A 120 -8.73 -12.35 3.19
C ARG A 120 -8.47 -12.46 1.70
N THR A 121 -7.36 -13.07 1.35
CA THR A 121 -6.99 -13.38 -0.03
C THR A 121 -6.89 -14.88 -0.21
N ARG A 122 -7.19 -15.36 -1.42
CA ARG A 122 -6.97 -16.76 -1.80
C ARG A 122 -6.47 -16.84 -3.23
N GLN A 123 -5.62 -17.81 -3.49
CA GLN A 123 -5.22 -18.11 -4.86
C GLN A 123 -6.40 -18.77 -5.57
N VAL A 124 -6.77 -18.24 -6.73
CA VAL A 124 -7.70 -18.88 -7.66
C VAL A 124 -6.90 -19.60 -8.72
N VAL A 125 -7.10 -20.91 -8.85
CA VAL A 125 -6.55 -21.71 -9.94
C VAL A 125 -7.62 -21.76 -11.02
N LEU A 126 -7.33 -21.17 -12.17
CA LEU A 126 -8.17 -21.19 -13.37
C LEU A 126 -7.82 -22.41 -14.22
#